data_72c05c5f9fc3f15559ce36e00ace61e4
#
_entry.id   72c05c5f9fc3f15559ce36e00ace61e4
#
_cell.length_a   1.000
_cell.length_b   1.000
_cell.length_c   1.000
_cell.angle_alpha   90.00
_cell.angle_beta   90.00
_cell.angle_gamma   90.00
#
_symmetry.space_group_name_H-M   'P 1'
#
loop_
_entity.id
_entity.type
_entity.pdbx_description
1 polymer ?
#
loop_
_entity_poly.entity_id
_entity_poly.type
_entity_poly.pdbx_seq_one_letter_code
_entity_poly.pdbx_strand_id
1 'polypeptide(L)'
;MHLSAIHAENKAVSAKQLFKGEGTVIALQIISGQQLKEHLTKIPALLVCVNGQVIYKDEQQREVILQSGDYINIETMVKHWLDAVVDSNLLLV
;
A
#
# COMPACT_ATOMS: atom_id res chain seq x y z
N MET A 1 8.41 5.10 17.02
CA MET A 1 7.09 4.69 16.54
C MET A 1 6.64 5.59 15.39
N HIS A 2 7.40 5.57 14.33
CA HIS A 2 7.12 6.34 13.13
C HIS A 2 7.07 5.39 11.95
N LEU A 3 6.13 5.55 11.03
CA LEU A 3 5.94 4.60 9.92
C LEU A 3 7.19 4.39 9.08
N SER A 4 7.93 5.44 8.78
CA SER A 4 9.15 5.31 7.98
C SER A 4 10.30 4.65 8.73
N ALA A 5 10.24 4.56 10.06
CA ALA A 5 11.29 3.98 10.89
C ALA A 5 11.06 2.53 11.30
N ILE A 6 9.87 1.97 11.09
CA ILE A 6 9.56 0.60 11.50
C ILE A 6 10.05 -0.47 10.54
N HIS A 7 10.43 -0.06 9.32
CA HIS A 7 10.95 -0.98 8.31
C HIS A 7 12.47 -0.96 8.37
N ALA A 8 13.04 -1.88 9.16
CA ALA A 8 14.49 -1.90 9.43
C ALA A 8 15.32 -2.44 8.27
N GLU A 9 14.70 -3.17 7.36
CA GLU A 9 15.41 -3.80 6.24
C GLU A 9 15.24 -2.99 4.96
N ASN A 10 16.31 -2.95 4.17
CA ASN A 10 16.30 -2.23 2.89
C ASN A 10 15.69 -3.09 1.80
N LYS A 11 14.41 -3.38 1.91
CA LYS A 11 13.66 -4.19 0.95
C LYS A 11 12.89 -3.30 -0.03
N ALA A 12 12.71 -3.77 -1.26
CA ALA A 12 11.90 -3.11 -2.27
C ALA A 12 10.46 -2.88 -1.79
N VAL A 13 9.89 -3.89 -1.12
CA VAL A 13 8.58 -3.83 -0.49
C VAL A 13 8.71 -4.44 0.91
N SER A 14 8.19 -3.75 1.91
CA SER A 14 8.16 -4.22 3.28
C SER A 14 6.77 -4.02 3.87
N ALA A 15 6.29 -5.01 4.63
CA ALA A 15 4.99 -4.97 5.29
C ALA A 15 5.12 -5.35 6.76
N LYS A 16 4.49 -4.58 7.64
CA LYS A 16 4.43 -4.87 9.07
C LYS A 16 3.03 -4.67 9.61
N GLN A 17 2.56 -5.66 10.36
CA GLN A 17 1.28 -5.56 11.05
C GLN A 17 1.42 -4.64 12.25
N LEU A 18 0.66 -3.54 12.26
CA LEU A 18 0.67 -2.57 13.36
C LEU A 18 -0.36 -2.87 14.43
N PHE A 19 -1.44 -3.51 14.05
CA PHE A 19 -2.59 -3.74 14.93
C PHE A 19 -3.18 -5.11 14.67
N LYS A 20 -3.49 -5.83 15.74
CA LYS A 20 -4.13 -7.14 15.67
C LYS A 20 -5.29 -7.15 16.65
N GLY A 21 -6.50 -7.06 16.14
CA GLY A 21 -7.75 -7.12 16.90
C GLY A 21 -8.81 -7.77 16.02
N GLU A 22 -10.01 -7.22 15.96
CA GLU A 22 -11.06 -7.69 15.05
C GLU A 22 -10.74 -7.38 13.59
N GLY A 23 -9.87 -6.41 13.35
CA GLY A 23 -9.33 -6.09 12.04
C GLY A 23 -7.81 -6.08 12.08
N THR A 24 -7.19 -5.71 10.97
CA THR A 24 -5.74 -5.57 10.90
C THR A 24 -5.38 -4.21 10.28
N VAL A 25 -4.26 -3.67 10.72
CA VAL A 25 -3.64 -2.50 10.09
C VAL A 25 -2.22 -2.90 9.73
N ILE A 26 -1.89 -2.82 8.45
CA ILE A 26 -0.57 -3.20 7.94
C ILE A 26 0.12 -1.95 7.41
N ALA A 27 1.34 -1.70 7.86
CA ALA A 27 2.19 -0.66 7.30
C ALA A 27 2.99 -1.23 6.14
N LEU A 28 2.89 -0.58 4.99
CA LEU A 28 3.62 -0.93 3.78
C LEU A 28 4.68 0.14 3.49
N GLN A 29 5.83 -0.30 3.02
CA GLN A 29 6.84 0.59 2.46
C GLN A 29 7.22 0.07 1.08
N ILE A 30 7.23 0.94 0.09
CA ILE A 30 7.65 0.62 -1.28
C ILE A 30 8.73 1.63 -1.69
N ILE A 31 9.89 1.11 -2.05
CA ILE A 31 11.03 1.92 -2.47
C ILE A 31 10.76 2.48 -3.87
N SER A 32 11.28 3.67 -4.13
CA SER A 32 11.19 4.35 -5.43
C SER A 32 11.51 3.42 -6.59
N GLY A 33 10.64 3.42 -7.60
CA GLY A 33 10.82 2.61 -8.81
C GLY A 33 10.46 1.14 -8.65
N GLN A 34 10.06 0.70 -7.45
CA GLN A 34 9.67 -0.68 -7.18
C GLN A 34 8.17 -0.86 -7.24
N GLN A 35 7.74 -2.10 -7.38
CA GLN A 35 6.33 -2.44 -7.54
C GLN A 35 5.90 -3.45 -6.48
N LEU A 36 4.77 -3.19 -5.84
CA LEU A 36 4.02 -4.22 -5.14
C LEU A 36 3.26 -5.01 -6.20
N LYS A 37 3.64 -6.26 -6.41
CA LYS A 37 3.13 -7.09 -7.48
C LYS A 37 1.64 -7.38 -7.34
N GLU A 38 1.03 -7.77 -8.44
CA GLU A 38 -0.38 -8.11 -8.54
C GLU A 38 -0.84 -9.07 -7.45
N HIS A 39 -1.92 -8.69 -6.78
CA HIS A 39 -2.62 -9.54 -5.83
C HIS A 39 -4.09 -9.13 -5.73
N LEU A 40 -4.87 -9.92 -5.04
CA LEU A 40 -6.28 -9.61 -4.79
C LEU A 40 -6.63 -9.86 -3.33
N THR A 41 -7.70 -9.23 -2.86
CA THR A 41 -8.22 -9.42 -1.51
C THR A 41 -9.58 -10.11 -1.55
N LYS A 42 -9.87 -10.90 -0.52
CA LYS A 42 -11.17 -11.57 -0.37
C LYS A 42 -12.18 -10.73 0.39
N ILE A 43 -11.71 -9.69 1.06
CA ILE A 43 -12.54 -8.75 1.83
C ILE A 43 -12.21 -7.33 1.39
N PRO A 44 -13.14 -6.39 1.53
CA PRO A 44 -12.85 -4.99 1.20
C PRO A 44 -11.67 -4.47 2.02
N ALA A 45 -10.84 -3.64 1.41
CA ALA A 45 -9.68 -3.04 2.05
C ALA A 45 -9.60 -1.55 1.75
N LEU A 46 -8.94 -0.82 2.65
CA LEU A 46 -8.66 0.60 2.48
C LEU A 46 -7.13 0.77 2.41
N LEU A 47 -6.67 1.44 1.37
CA LEU A 47 -5.26 1.79 1.20
C LEU A 47 -5.10 3.29 1.38
N VAL A 48 -4.24 3.68 2.31
CA VAL A 48 -3.95 5.09 2.62
C VAL A 48 -2.48 5.38 2.33
N CYS A 49 -2.21 6.37 1.50
CA CYS A 49 -0.85 6.86 1.29
C CYS A 49 -0.54 7.89 2.38
N VAL A 50 0.39 7.54 3.27
CA VAL A 50 0.79 8.42 4.37
C VAL A 50 1.81 9.44 3.89
N ASN A 51 2.83 8.98 3.17
CA ASN A 51 3.78 9.87 2.51
C ASN A 51 4.32 9.21 1.25
N GLY A 52 4.83 10.02 0.34
CA GLY A 52 5.34 9.58 -0.93
C GLY A 52 4.33 9.72 -2.06
N GLN A 53 4.50 8.90 -3.09
CA GLN A 53 3.60 8.87 -4.23
C GLN A 53 3.62 7.49 -4.86
N VAL A 54 2.46 6.90 -4.99
CA VAL A 54 2.28 5.61 -5.65
C VAL A 54 1.19 5.70 -6.70
N ILE A 55 1.23 4.82 -7.69
CA ILE A 55 0.19 4.70 -8.69
C ILE A 55 -0.51 3.36 -8.45
N TYR A 56 -1.80 3.43 -8.09
CA TYR A 56 -2.65 2.27 -7.97
C TYR A 56 -3.20 1.91 -9.34
N LYS A 57 -3.11 0.63 -9.69
CA LYS A 57 -3.66 0.09 -10.94
C LYS A 57 -4.39 -1.21 -10.67
N ASP A 58 -5.44 -1.49 -11.40
CA ASP A 58 -6.15 -2.75 -11.28
C ASP A 58 -6.58 -3.34 -12.62
N GLU A 59 -7.07 -4.57 -12.60
CA GLU A 59 -7.50 -5.28 -13.81
C GLU A 59 -8.74 -4.69 -14.47
N GLN A 60 -9.45 -3.81 -13.77
CA GLN A 60 -10.59 -3.06 -14.32
C GLN A 60 -10.13 -1.76 -14.98
N GLN A 61 -8.81 -1.63 -15.22
CA GLN A 61 -8.19 -0.48 -15.87
C GLN A 61 -8.32 0.83 -15.09
N ARG A 62 -8.57 0.76 -13.78
CA ARG A 62 -8.55 1.92 -12.93
C ARG A 62 -7.09 2.27 -12.61
N GLU A 63 -6.75 3.53 -12.74
CA GLU A 63 -5.41 4.04 -12.45
C GLU A 63 -5.56 5.32 -11.63
N VAL A 64 -5.02 5.31 -10.41
CA VAL A 64 -5.16 6.42 -9.47
C VAL A 64 -3.79 6.75 -8.87
N ILE A 65 -3.41 8.02 -8.95
CA ILE A 65 -2.21 8.52 -8.31
C ILE A 65 -2.55 8.87 -6.86
N LEU A 66 -1.84 8.24 -5.93
CA LEU A 66 -2.00 8.49 -4.50
C LEU A 66 -0.80 9.25 -3.97
N GLN A 67 -1.03 10.44 -3.46
CA GLN A 67 -0.03 11.26 -2.76
C GLN A 67 -0.31 11.26 -1.27
N SER A 68 0.52 11.95 -0.49
CA SER A 68 0.36 12.02 0.97
C SER A 68 -1.05 12.45 1.36
N GLY A 69 -1.72 11.61 2.13
CA GLY A 69 -3.09 11.85 2.58
C GLY A 69 -4.18 11.26 1.68
N ASP A 70 -3.82 10.80 0.48
CA ASP A 70 -4.80 10.18 -0.42
C ASP A 70 -5.08 8.74 -0.02
N TYR A 71 -6.27 8.28 -0.33
CA TYR A 71 -6.68 6.90 -0.06
C TYR A 71 -7.54 6.36 -1.19
N ILE A 72 -7.66 5.05 -1.24
CA ILE A 72 -8.51 4.34 -2.18
C ILE A 72 -9.12 3.11 -1.52
N ASN A 73 -10.38 2.83 -1.84
CA ASN A 73 -11.04 1.59 -1.44
C ASN A 73 -10.72 0.52 -2.46
N ILE A 74 -10.22 -0.61 -1.99
CA ILE A 74 -9.87 -1.75 -2.84
C ILE A 74 -11.05 -2.72 -2.84
N GLU A 75 -11.58 -2.99 -4.03
CA GLU A 75 -12.68 -3.92 -4.21
C GLU A 75 -12.21 -5.36 -4.02
N THR A 76 -13.11 -6.20 -3.49
CA THR A 76 -12.83 -7.63 -3.36
C THR A 76 -12.69 -8.30 -4.71
N MET A 77 -11.78 -9.27 -4.78
CA MET A 77 -11.59 -10.13 -5.96
C MET A 77 -11.18 -9.39 -7.23
N VAL A 78 -10.65 -8.19 -7.08
CA VAL A 78 -10.08 -7.40 -8.19
C VAL A 78 -8.56 -7.41 -8.04
N LYS A 79 -7.87 -7.92 -9.05
CA LYS A 79 -6.41 -7.90 -9.06
C LYS A 79 -5.90 -6.47 -9.17
N HIS A 80 -4.96 -6.11 -8.32
CA HIS A 80 -4.40 -4.76 -8.27
C HIS A 80 -2.91 -4.80 -7.96
N TRP A 81 -2.21 -3.70 -8.27
CA TRP A 81 -0.79 -3.53 -7.99
C TRP A 81 -0.47 -2.05 -7.78
N LEU A 82 0.69 -1.81 -7.19
CA LEU A 82 1.15 -0.47 -6.86
C LEU A 82 2.55 -0.24 -7.44
N ASP A 83 2.72 0.88 -8.12
CA ASP A 83 4.03 1.34 -8.57
C ASP A 83 4.45 2.56 -7.75
N ALA A 84 5.59 2.48 -7.08
CA ALA A 84 6.11 3.60 -6.29
C ALA A 84 6.90 4.55 -7.18
N VAL A 85 6.51 5.81 -7.18
CA VAL A 85 7.24 6.88 -7.91
C VAL A 85 8.42 7.35 -7.07
N VAL A 86 8.23 7.46 -5.77
CA VAL A 86 9.26 7.78 -4.76
C VAL A 86 9.10 6.80 -3.62
N ASP A 87 10.07 6.81 -2.68
CA ASP A 87 9.92 6.01 -1.45
C ASP A 87 8.60 6.38 -0.78
N SER A 88 7.78 5.39 -0.50
CA SER A 88 6.40 5.62 -0.04
C SER A 88 6.06 4.74 1.15
N ASN A 89 5.29 5.31 2.07
CA ASN A 89 4.74 4.61 3.23
C ASN A 89 3.22 4.67 3.16
N LEU A 90 2.58 3.51 3.30
CA LEU A 90 1.15 3.36 3.19
C LEU A 90 0.61 2.55 4.36
N LEU A 91 -0.68 2.69 4.60
CA LEU A 91 -1.42 1.84 5.53
C LEU A 91 -2.45 1.04 4.74
N LEU A 92 -2.51 -0.24 5.02
CA LEU A 92 -3.56 -1.13 4.52
C LEU A 92 -4.44 -1.52 5.70
N VAL A 93 -5.70 -1.20 5.58
CA VAL A 93 -6.67 -1.41 6.66
C VAL A 93 -7.71 -2.46 6.27
#